data_1925ce3e3149e3a1d4f86fac89c7d8e5
#
_entry.id   1925ce3e3149e3a1d4f86fac89c7d8e5
#
_cell.length_a   1.000
_cell.length_b   1.000
_cell.length_c   1.000
_cell.angle_alpha   90.00
_cell.angle_beta   90.00
_cell.angle_gamma   90.00
#
_symmetry.space_group_name_H-M   'P 1'
#
loop_
_entity.id
_entity.type
_entity.pdbx_description
1 polymer ?
#
loop_
_entity_poly.entity_id
_entity_poly.type
_entity_poly.pdbx_seq_one_letter_code
_entity_poly.pdbx_strand_id
1 'polypeptide(L)'
;CALHGQKVMFFSLEMTYDMILDKVFSSQCNIPYENFRNSQNAEQLQSTARNFALGTNISKYLIVRDRTRNVEAITSEIAKEKPQLVIVDYVQIVSTLKKFGESKRLQIDYITGELKAIAKQTGCCVILLSQLRRADTNHIPTMEDLKESGGLEQDGDYVFLLDREYVRNRDSGIPPEETMLIIAKNKFGKTAKIELNFDGKYQNFTEPKKTNFPPYKTPKAPIMLDISE
;
A
#
# COMPACT_ATOMS: atom_id res chain seq x y z
N CYS A 1 -11.06 8.04 1.59
CA CYS A 1 -10.62 9.44 1.80
C CYS A 1 -11.14 10.35 0.69
N ALA A 2 -10.67 10.25 -0.57
CA ALA A 2 -11.06 11.18 -1.66
C ALA A 2 -12.58 11.24 -1.89
N LEU A 3 -13.27 10.09 -1.88
CA LEU A 3 -14.73 10.02 -1.98
C LEU A 3 -15.48 10.68 -0.80
N HIS A 4 -14.79 10.90 0.31
CA HIS A 4 -15.32 11.61 1.48
C HIS A 4 -14.82 13.04 1.60
N GLY A 5 -14.35 13.61 0.50
CA GLY A 5 -13.95 15.02 0.42
C GLY A 5 -12.59 15.35 1.05
N GLN A 6 -11.77 14.34 1.34
CA GLN A 6 -10.41 14.53 1.85
C GLN A 6 -9.42 14.54 0.69
N LYS A 7 -8.51 15.53 0.64
CA LYS A 7 -7.51 15.61 -0.41
C LYS A 7 -6.47 14.50 -0.24
N VAL A 8 -6.32 13.69 -1.28
CA VAL A 8 -5.38 12.57 -1.36
C VAL A 8 -4.38 12.83 -2.47
N MET A 9 -3.09 12.69 -2.20
CA MET A 9 -2.05 12.66 -3.22
C MET A 9 -1.52 11.24 -3.36
N PHE A 10 -1.45 10.75 -4.59
CA PHE A 10 -0.92 9.44 -4.93
C PHE A 10 0.27 9.60 -5.88
N PHE A 11 1.47 9.35 -5.39
CA PHE A 11 2.69 9.30 -6.19
C PHE A 11 2.87 7.86 -6.70
N SER A 12 2.43 7.62 -7.95
CA SER A 12 2.51 6.35 -8.62
C SER A 12 3.77 6.31 -9.50
N LEU A 13 4.83 5.71 -9.00
CA LEU A 13 6.13 5.76 -9.66
C LEU A 13 6.36 4.55 -10.60
N GLU A 14 5.54 3.52 -10.46
CA GLU A 14 5.57 2.30 -11.28
C GLU A 14 4.45 2.29 -12.33
N MET A 15 3.24 2.72 -11.94
CA MET A 15 2.06 2.69 -12.80
C MET A 15 1.73 4.09 -13.33
N THR A 16 1.22 4.16 -14.57
CA THR A 16 0.77 5.41 -15.16
C THR A 16 -0.52 5.94 -14.49
N TYR A 17 -0.78 7.22 -14.67
CA TYR A 17 -2.00 7.89 -14.22
C TYR A 17 -3.27 7.10 -14.63
N ASP A 18 -3.36 6.71 -15.91
CA ASP A 18 -4.53 6.01 -16.45
C ASP A 18 -4.72 4.64 -15.79
N MET A 19 -3.64 3.88 -15.56
CA MET A 19 -3.71 2.58 -14.91
C MET A 19 -4.22 2.68 -13.46
N ILE A 20 -3.89 3.76 -12.74
CA ILE A 20 -4.42 3.99 -11.39
C ILE A 20 -5.91 4.31 -11.45
N LEU A 21 -6.33 5.17 -12.39
CA LEU A 21 -7.75 5.49 -12.56
C LEU A 21 -8.57 4.26 -12.97
N ASP A 22 -8.06 3.42 -13.86
CA ASP A 22 -8.72 2.17 -14.27
C ASP A 22 -8.98 1.26 -13.07
N LYS A 23 -8.02 1.14 -12.15
CA LYS A 23 -8.20 0.36 -10.90
C LYS A 23 -9.25 1.00 -9.99
N VAL A 24 -9.24 2.32 -9.84
CA VAL A 24 -10.24 3.06 -9.05
C VAL A 24 -11.63 2.83 -9.64
N PHE A 25 -11.81 2.99 -10.94
CA PHE A 25 -13.10 2.80 -11.60
C PHE A 25 -13.54 1.34 -11.57
N SER A 26 -12.63 0.38 -11.76
CA SER A 26 -12.92 -1.04 -11.63
C SER A 26 -13.53 -1.35 -10.27
N SER A 27 -12.88 -0.90 -9.20
CA SER A 27 -13.32 -1.12 -7.83
C SER A 27 -14.63 -0.41 -7.50
N GLN A 28 -14.79 0.85 -7.91
CA GLN A 28 -15.91 1.68 -7.49
C GLN A 28 -17.17 1.51 -8.35
N CYS A 29 -16.99 1.17 -9.62
CA CYS A 29 -18.11 0.98 -10.56
C CYS A 29 -18.49 -0.50 -10.75
N ASN A 30 -17.81 -1.44 -10.05
CA ASN A 30 -17.99 -2.89 -10.24
C ASN A 30 -17.80 -3.34 -11.70
N ILE A 31 -16.82 -2.77 -12.38
CA ILE A 31 -16.45 -3.12 -13.74
C ILE A 31 -15.19 -3.99 -13.69
N PRO A 32 -15.16 -5.19 -14.30
CA PRO A 32 -13.95 -6.02 -14.34
C PRO A 32 -12.77 -5.24 -14.88
N TYR A 33 -11.62 -5.29 -14.18
CA TYR A 33 -10.40 -4.55 -14.55
C TYR A 33 -9.90 -4.89 -15.96
N GLU A 34 -10.08 -6.14 -16.38
CA GLU A 34 -9.72 -6.60 -17.73
C GLU A 34 -10.46 -5.83 -18.84
N ASN A 35 -11.68 -5.33 -18.57
CA ASN A 35 -12.47 -4.58 -19.55
C ASN A 35 -11.81 -3.25 -19.93
N PHE A 36 -11.06 -2.63 -19.00
CA PHE A 36 -10.29 -1.42 -19.27
C PHE A 36 -9.08 -1.68 -20.20
N ARG A 37 -8.60 -2.92 -20.24
CA ARG A 37 -7.50 -3.34 -21.11
C ARG A 37 -7.97 -3.81 -22.49
N ASN A 38 -9.20 -4.27 -22.59
CA ASN A 38 -9.81 -4.81 -23.81
C ASN A 38 -10.80 -3.78 -24.37
N SER A 39 -10.41 -3.06 -25.42
CA SER A 39 -11.14 -1.91 -25.98
C SER A 39 -12.56 -2.18 -26.55
N GLN A 40 -13.16 -3.34 -26.31
CA GLN A 40 -14.45 -3.72 -26.89
C GLN A 40 -15.65 -2.87 -26.47
N ASN A 41 -15.55 -2.08 -25.37
CA ASN A 41 -16.63 -1.22 -24.86
C ASN A 41 -16.12 0.15 -24.38
N ALA A 42 -15.12 0.70 -25.06
CA ALA A 42 -14.40 1.91 -24.62
C ALA A 42 -15.35 3.11 -24.35
N GLU A 43 -16.35 3.35 -25.22
CA GLU A 43 -17.28 4.47 -25.05
C GLU A 43 -18.16 4.31 -23.78
N GLN A 44 -18.68 3.10 -23.54
CA GLN A 44 -19.50 2.83 -22.37
C GLN A 44 -18.69 2.93 -21.07
N LEU A 45 -17.44 2.44 -21.08
CA LEU A 45 -16.52 2.54 -19.95
C LEU A 45 -16.15 3.99 -19.65
N GLN A 46 -15.83 4.77 -20.68
CA GLN A 46 -15.54 6.20 -20.53
C GLN A 46 -16.75 6.97 -20.00
N SER A 47 -17.96 6.69 -20.51
CA SER A 47 -19.19 7.29 -20.03
C SER A 47 -19.43 6.99 -18.54
N THR A 48 -19.27 5.73 -18.13
CA THR A 48 -19.44 5.30 -16.73
C THR A 48 -18.42 5.94 -15.83
N ALA A 49 -17.13 5.93 -16.21
CA ALA A 49 -16.06 6.57 -15.45
C ALA A 49 -16.27 8.09 -15.32
N ARG A 50 -16.71 8.74 -16.41
CA ARG A 50 -17.04 10.18 -16.39
C ARG A 50 -18.18 10.49 -15.45
N ASN A 51 -19.28 9.72 -15.51
CA ASN A 51 -20.44 9.91 -14.63
C ASN A 51 -20.06 9.70 -13.16
N PHE A 52 -19.27 8.69 -12.87
CA PHE A 52 -18.72 8.45 -11.53
C PHE A 52 -17.87 9.64 -11.06
N ALA A 53 -16.93 10.11 -11.89
CA ALA A 53 -16.06 11.21 -11.55
C ALA A 53 -16.83 12.53 -11.29
N LEU A 54 -17.86 12.81 -12.09
CA LEU A 54 -18.73 13.97 -11.91
C LEU A 54 -19.61 13.85 -10.66
N GLY A 55 -20.21 12.67 -10.44
CA GLY A 55 -21.09 12.43 -9.29
C GLY A 55 -20.38 12.44 -7.94
N THR A 56 -19.10 12.03 -7.90
CA THR A 56 -18.32 11.95 -6.66
C THR A 56 -17.39 13.13 -6.43
N ASN A 57 -17.19 13.99 -7.43
CA ASN A 57 -16.16 15.03 -7.42
C ASN A 57 -14.75 14.50 -7.11
N ILE A 58 -14.45 13.23 -7.40
CA ILE A 58 -13.18 12.58 -7.04
C ILE A 58 -11.98 13.31 -7.63
N SER A 59 -12.12 13.90 -8.82
CA SER A 59 -11.06 14.68 -9.48
C SER A 59 -10.61 15.91 -8.71
N LYS A 60 -11.46 16.43 -7.81
CA LYS A 60 -11.11 17.54 -6.91
C LYS A 60 -10.25 17.08 -5.73
N TYR A 61 -10.41 15.83 -5.32
CA TYR A 61 -9.83 15.32 -4.07
C TYR A 61 -8.72 14.28 -4.29
N LEU A 62 -8.66 13.64 -5.45
CA LEU A 62 -7.59 12.68 -5.79
C LEU A 62 -6.61 13.31 -6.80
N ILE A 63 -5.40 13.52 -6.35
CA ILE A 63 -4.29 14.04 -7.15
C ILE A 63 -3.31 12.91 -7.40
N VAL A 64 -3.20 12.42 -8.63
CA VAL A 64 -2.23 11.39 -9.01
C VAL A 64 -1.03 12.05 -9.69
N ARG A 65 0.17 11.62 -9.31
CA ARG A 65 1.46 12.05 -9.85
C ARG A 65 2.27 10.82 -10.28
N ASP A 66 2.48 10.65 -11.56
CA ASP A 66 3.22 9.50 -12.11
C ASP A 66 4.62 9.87 -12.67
N ARG A 67 5.01 11.14 -12.56
CA ARG A 67 6.30 11.65 -13.08
C ARG A 67 7.23 12.22 -12.01
N THR A 68 6.71 12.54 -10.83
CA THR A 68 7.48 13.13 -9.73
C THR A 68 8.19 12.05 -8.94
N ARG A 69 9.48 11.82 -9.18
CA ARG A 69 10.24 10.67 -8.66
C ARG A 69 11.20 10.99 -7.53
N ASN A 70 11.64 12.23 -7.35
CA ASN A 70 12.58 12.53 -6.27
C ASN A 70 11.86 13.03 -5.02
N VAL A 71 12.41 12.68 -3.85
CA VAL A 71 11.79 12.97 -2.56
C VAL A 71 11.67 14.47 -2.31
N GLU A 72 12.59 15.29 -2.78
CA GLU A 72 12.59 16.73 -2.61
C GLU A 72 11.40 17.38 -3.36
N ALA A 73 11.11 16.89 -4.58
CA ALA A 73 9.92 17.35 -5.32
C ALA A 73 8.63 16.82 -4.69
N ILE A 74 8.61 15.55 -4.23
CA ILE A 74 7.48 14.96 -3.52
C ILE A 74 7.12 15.79 -2.29
N THR A 75 8.09 16.08 -1.43
CA THR A 75 7.86 16.87 -0.19
C THR A 75 7.45 18.31 -0.50
N SER A 76 7.99 18.92 -1.55
CA SER A 76 7.59 20.24 -2.02
C SER A 76 6.12 20.30 -2.47
N GLU A 77 5.69 19.29 -3.26
CA GLU A 77 4.29 19.18 -3.67
C GLU A 77 3.35 18.96 -2.49
N ILE A 78 3.74 18.09 -1.52
CA ILE A 78 2.97 17.87 -0.29
C ILE A 78 2.80 19.18 0.49
N ALA A 79 3.89 19.94 0.67
CA ALA A 79 3.85 21.21 1.38
C ALA A 79 2.92 22.24 0.71
N LYS A 80 2.90 22.26 -0.63
CA LYS A 80 2.05 23.15 -1.45
C LYS A 80 0.59 22.74 -1.39
N GLU A 81 0.28 21.46 -1.64
CA GLU A 81 -1.07 20.96 -1.79
C GLU A 81 -1.78 20.68 -0.46
N LYS A 82 -1.01 20.46 0.61
CA LYS A 82 -1.50 20.15 1.97
C LYS A 82 -2.58 19.07 2.00
N PRO A 83 -2.30 17.86 1.46
CA PRO A 83 -3.26 16.77 1.48
C PRO A 83 -3.46 16.22 2.89
N GLN A 84 -4.55 15.51 3.14
CA GLN A 84 -4.76 14.75 4.37
C GLN A 84 -4.07 13.38 4.31
N LEU A 85 -3.98 12.80 3.09
CA LEU A 85 -3.34 11.52 2.86
C LEU A 85 -2.39 11.59 1.68
N VAL A 86 -1.20 11.04 1.85
CA VAL A 86 -0.21 10.83 0.79
C VAL A 86 0.06 9.34 0.65
N ILE A 87 0.11 8.84 -0.57
CA ILE A 87 0.52 7.47 -0.89
C ILE A 87 1.72 7.55 -1.83
N VAL A 88 2.78 6.80 -1.54
CA VAL A 88 3.99 6.71 -2.39
C VAL A 88 4.21 5.26 -2.78
N ASP A 89 4.12 4.95 -4.06
CA ASP A 89 4.21 3.60 -4.61
C ASP A 89 5.37 3.50 -5.61
N TYR A 90 6.51 2.97 -5.20
CA TYR A 90 7.00 2.46 -3.93
C TYR A 90 8.40 3.02 -3.61
N VAL A 91 8.86 2.89 -2.36
CA VAL A 91 10.06 3.60 -1.86
C VAL A 91 11.35 3.29 -2.62
N GLN A 92 11.55 2.03 -3.07
CA GLN A 92 12.81 1.62 -3.69
C GLN A 92 13.08 2.29 -5.05
N ILE A 93 12.06 2.87 -5.69
CA ILE A 93 12.20 3.61 -6.95
C ILE A 93 12.16 5.14 -6.76
N VAL A 94 11.95 5.60 -5.53
CA VAL A 94 12.12 7.02 -5.20
C VAL A 94 13.59 7.40 -5.30
N SER A 95 13.88 8.49 -5.98
CA SER A 95 15.21 9.06 -6.08
C SER A 95 15.41 10.24 -5.13
N THR A 96 16.61 10.74 -5.03
CA THR A 96 16.98 11.96 -4.28
C THR A 96 18.08 12.71 -5.00
N LEU A 97 18.15 14.02 -4.80
CA LEU A 97 19.22 14.87 -5.30
C LEU A 97 20.52 14.68 -4.51
N LYS A 98 20.45 14.13 -3.30
CA LYS A 98 21.62 13.82 -2.49
C LYS A 98 22.34 12.57 -3.00
N LYS A 99 23.66 12.57 -2.89
CA LYS A 99 24.51 11.46 -3.29
C LYS A 99 24.85 10.59 -2.08
N PHE A 100 24.54 9.30 -2.14
CA PHE A 100 24.83 8.30 -1.10
C PHE A 100 25.80 7.21 -1.59
N GLY A 101 26.53 7.46 -2.69
CA GLY A 101 27.33 6.44 -3.36
C GLY A 101 26.44 5.27 -3.82
N GLU A 102 26.93 4.03 -3.60
CA GLU A 102 26.18 2.81 -3.98
C GLU A 102 25.23 2.33 -2.86
N SER A 103 25.16 3.04 -1.73
CA SER A 103 24.37 2.59 -0.58
C SER A 103 22.88 2.88 -0.75
N LYS A 104 22.16 1.91 -1.28
CA LYS A 104 20.69 1.94 -1.36
C LYS A 104 20.04 2.12 0.02
N ARG A 105 20.61 1.50 1.05
CA ARG A 105 20.13 1.63 2.43
C ARG A 105 20.12 3.09 2.90
N LEU A 106 21.25 3.79 2.79
CA LEU A 106 21.35 5.19 3.21
C LEU A 106 20.41 6.10 2.39
N GLN A 107 20.23 5.79 1.12
CA GLN A 107 19.26 6.50 0.26
C GLN A 107 17.84 6.33 0.78
N ILE A 108 17.43 5.10 1.11
CA ILE A 108 16.08 4.82 1.63
C ILE A 108 15.90 5.44 3.01
N ASP A 109 16.87 5.34 3.91
CA ASP A 109 16.86 5.95 5.24
C ASP A 109 16.68 7.49 5.15
N TYR A 110 17.34 8.14 4.19
CA TYR A 110 17.13 9.56 3.93
C TYR A 110 15.72 9.87 3.41
N ILE A 111 15.21 9.09 2.45
CA ILE A 111 13.88 9.27 1.87
C ILE A 111 12.80 9.10 2.95
N THR A 112 12.90 8.09 3.80
CA THR A 112 11.93 7.86 4.88
C THR A 112 11.96 8.99 5.90
N GLY A 113 13.16 9.49 6.25
CA GLY A 113 13.33 10.65 7.12
C GLY A 113 12.67 11.91 6.58
N GLU A 114 12.86 12.24 5.28
CA GLU A 114 12.23 13.40 4.64
C GLU A 114 10.69 13.26 4.60
N LEU A 115 10.17 12.06 4.27
CA LEU A 115 8.73 11.82 4.29
C LEU A 115 8.14 11.90 5.70
N LYS A 116 8.86 11.43 6.71
CA LYS A 116 8.46 11.58 8.12
C LYS A 116 8.47 13.03 8.55
N ALA A 117 9.46 13.80 8.12
CA ALA A 117 9.56 15.23 8.45
C ALA A 117 8.39 16.02 7.87
N ILE A 118 8.09 15.83 6.56
CA ILE A 118 6.97 16.53 5.92
C ILE A 118 5.62 16.11 6.51
N ALA A 119 5.43 14.83 6.85
CA ALA A 119 4.23 14.36 7.53
C ALA A 119 3.99 15.09 8.86
N LYS A 120 5.03 15.26 9.68
CA LYS A 120 4.96 16.02 10.92
C LYS A 120 4.68 17.50 10.68
N GLN A 121 5.32 18.09 9.68
CA GLN A 121 5.18 19.52 9.38
C GLN A 121 3.77 19.88 8.90
N THR A 122 3.16 19.02 8.08
CA THR A 122 1.87 19.30 7.44
C THR A 122 0.68 18.65 8.15
N GLY A 123 0.93 17.69 9.04
CA GLY A 123 -0.11 16.90 9.70
C GLY A 123 -0.76 15.84 8.81
N CYS A 124 -0.22 15.58 7.61
CA CYS A 124 -0.76 14.57 6.72
C CYS A 124 -0.37 13.15 7.16
N CYS A 125 -1.21 12.17 6.82
CA CYS A 125 -0.86 10.75 6.90
C CYS A 125 -0.07 10.37 5.64
N VAL A 126 1.07 9.68 5.81
CA VAL A 126 1.86 9.14 4.69
C VAL A 126 1.82 7.62 4.72
N ILE A 127 1.33 7.00 3.64
CA ILE A 127 1.43 5.57 3.37
C ILE A 127 2.55 5.37 2.37
N LEU A 128 3.62 4.72 2.81
CA LEU A 128 4.77 4.41 1.98
C LEU A 128 4.76 2.91 1.66
N LEU A 129 4.58 2.56 0.40
CA LEU A 129 4.66 1.17 -0.03
C LEU A 129 6.12 0.74 -0.17
N SER A 130 6.38 -0.50 0.15
CA SER A 130 7.70 -1.11 0.03
C SER A 130 7.57 -2.54 -0.47
N GLN A 131 8.41 -2.90 -1.42
CA GLN A 131 8.56 -4.30 -1.80
C GLN A 131 9.28 -5.07 -0.70
N LEU A 132 8.78 -6.25 -0.39
CA LEU A 132 9.46 -7.20 0.49
C LEU A 132 10.55 -7.94 -0.29
N ARG A 133 11.57 -8.43 0.42
CA ARG A 133 12.52 -9.39 -0.15
C ARG A 133 11.78 -10.63 -0.60
N ARG A 134 12.24 -11.23 -1.69
CA ARG A 134 11.78 -12.56 -2.07
C ARG A 134 12.27 -13.55 -1.02
N ALA A 135 11.33 -14.16 -0.32
CA ALA A 135 11.57 -15.24 0.63
C ALA A 135 11.19 -16.60 0.02
N ASP A 136 11.57 -17.66 0.70
CA ASP A 136 11.15 -19.01 0.33
C ASP A 136 9.62 -19.14 0.35
N THR A 137 9.09 -20.07 -0.44
CA THR A 137 7.64 -20.28 -0.64
C THR A 137 6.85 -20.49 0.65
N ASN A 138 7.49 -20.97 1.70
CA ASN A 138 6.86 -21.25 3.01
C ASN A 138 7.06 -20.13 4.05
N HIS A 139 7.75 -19.04 3.70
CA HIS A 139 8.05 -17.97 4.63
C HIS A 139 6.89 -16.95 4.68
N ILE A 140 6.24 -16.82 5.84
CA ILE A 140 5.26 -15.75 6.10
C ILE A 140 6.02 -14.44 6.29
N PRO A 141 5.62 -13.35 5.63
CA PRO A 141 6.31 -12.07 5.75
C PRO A 141 6.44 -11.58 7.19
N THR A 142 7.62 -11.08 7.51
CA THR A 142 7.98 -10.46 8.79
C THR A 142 8.62 -9.10 8.58
N MET A 143 8.83 -8.33 9.66
CA MET A 143 9.54 -7.06 9.58
C MET A 143 10.99 -7.23 9.10
N GLU A 144 11.57 -8.41 9.27
CA GLU A 144 12.92 -8.73 8.78
C GLU A 144 13.02 -8.68 7.26
N ASP A 145 11.92 -8.89 6.54
CA ASP A 145 11.87 -8.81 5.08
C ASP A 145 11.97 -7.36 4.56
N LEU A 146 11.86 -6.38 5.47
CA LEU A 146 12.12 -4.96 5.23
C LEU A 146 13.60 -4.58 5.45
N LYS A 147 14.49 -5.51 5.75
CA LYS A 147 15.86 -5.30 6.25
C LYS A 147 16.81 -4.45 5.39
N GLU A 148 16.54 -4.27 4.11
CA GLU A 148 17.33 -3.33 3.29
C GLU A 148 17.09 -1.86 3.64
N SER A 149 16.16 -1.59 4.54
CA SER A 149 15.68 -0.27 4.91
C SER A 149 15.40 -0.20 6.41
N GLY A 150 16.46 -0.13 7.23
CA GLY A 150 16.31 0.12 8.69
C GLY A 150 15.44 1.34 8.99
N GLY A 151 15.48 2.35 8.12
CA GLY A 151 14.64 3.54 8.20
C GLY A 151 13.15 3.25 8.10
N LEU A 152 12.71 2.30 7.25
CA LEU A 152 11.28 1.96 7.15
C LEU A 152 10.72 1.44 8.47
N GLU A 153 11.48 0.56 9.12
CA GLU A 153 11.07 0.03 10.43
C GLU A 153 11.13 1.10 11.51
N GLN A 154 12.18 1.93 11.56
CA GLN A 154 12.39 2.94 12.60
C GLN A 154 11.39 4.10 12.47
N ASP A 155 11.23 4.64 11.27
CA ASP A 155 10.42 5.83 11.00
C ASP A 155 8.92 5.54 10.95
N GLY A 156 8.50 4.34 10.55
CA GLY A 156 7.10 3.95 10.50
C GLY A 156 6.45 3.92 11.89
N ASP A 157 5.31 4.58 12.07
CA ASP A 157 4.50 4.44 13.27
C ASP A 157 3.68 3.14 13.25
N TYR A 158 3.35 2.68 12.04
CA TYR A 158 2.70 1.40 11.74
C TYR A 158 3.48 0.69 10.64
N VAL A 159 3.52 -0.64 10.70
CA VAL A 159 3.99 -1.50 9.62
C VAL A 159 2.92 -2.55 9.33
N PHE A 160 2.42 -2.53 8.10
CA PHE A 160 1.48 -3.50 7.59
C PHE A 160 2.17 -4.38 6.57
N LEU A 161 2.06 -5.70 6.72
CA LEU A 161 2.54 -6.67 5.75
C LEU A 161 1.34 -7.36 5.11
N LEU A 162 1.31 -7.42 3.80
CA LEU A 162 0.24 -8.09 3.05
C LEU A 162 0.76 -9.44 2.55
N ASP A 163 0.19 -10.53 3.04
CA ASP A 163 0.55 -11.88 2.63
C ASP A 163 -0.59 -12.53 1.84
N ARG A 164 -0.26 -13.04 0.67
CA ARG A 164 -1.14 -13.84 -0.17
C ARG A 164 -0.46 -15.17 -0.42
N GLU A 165 -0.81 -16.18 0.37
CA GLU A 165 -0.16 -17.47 0.32
C GLU A 165 -0.24 -18.12 -1.06
N TYR A 166 -1.36 -18.03 -1.75
CA TYR A 166 -1.50 -18.51 -3.13
C TYR A 166 -0.48 -17.90 -4.10
N VAL A 167 -0.10 -16.62 -3.92
CA VAL A 167 0.90 -15.97 -4.77
C VAL A 167 2.31 -16.46 -4.42
N ARG A 168 2.55 -16.71 -3.16
CA ARG A 168 3.83 -17.20 -2.62
C ARG A 168 4.04 -18.67 -2.91
N ASN A 169 2.99 -19.50 -2.73
CA ASN A 169 3.00 -20.93 -2.96
C ASN A 169 1.70 -21.37 -3.65
N ARG A 170 1.75 -21.55 -4.97
CA ARG A 170 0.58 -21.94 -5.78
C ARG A 170 0.06 -23.35 -5.48
N ASP A 171 0.90 -24.20 -4.92
CA ASP A 171 0.57 -25.58 -4.57
C ASP A 171 0.05 -25.71 -3.12
N SER A 172 -0.14 -24.61 -2.41
CA SER A 172 -0.62 -24.58 -1.02
C SER A 172 -2.04 -25.13 -0.83
N GLY A 173 -2.84 -25.17 -1.90
CA GLY A 173 -4.28 -25.46 -1.83
C GLY A 173 -5.13 -24.33 -1.25
N ILE A 174 -4.53 -23.19 -0.94
CA ILE A 174 -5.23 -22.00 -0.42
C ILE A 174 -5.90 -21.26 -1.59
N PRO A 175 -7.15 -20.81 -1.42
CA PRO A 175 -7.84 -20.03 -2.44
C PRO A 175 -7.10 -18.74 -2.84
N PRO A 176 -7.09 -18.38 -4.14
CA PRO A 176 -6.34 -17.23 -4.63
C PRO A 176 -6.84 -15.88 -4.08
N GLU A 177 -8.05 -15.80 -3.59
CA GLU A 177 -8.65 -14.63 -2.95
C GLU A 177 -8.21 -14.42 -1.51
N GLU A 178 -7.80 -15.47 -0.80
CA GLU A 178 -7.39 -15.35 0.60
C GLU A 178 -6.15 -14.49 0.76
N THR A 179 -6.24 -13.56 1.67
CA THR A 179 -5.20 -12.57 1.96
C THR A 179 -5.12 -12.32 3.46
N MET A 180 -3.92 -12.21 3.98
CA MET A 180 -3.68 -11.85 5.38
C MET A 180 -3.04 -10.46 5.46
N LEU A 181 -3.66 -9.54 6.19
CA LEU A 181 -3.06 -8.26 6.58
C LEU A 181 -2.46 -8.43 7.97
N ILE A 182 -1.14 -8.33 8.06
CA ILE A 182 -0.39 -8.47 9.31
C ILE A 182 -0.01 -7.07 9.80
N ILE A 183 -0.52 -6.66 10.95
CA ILE A 183 -0.07 -5.46 11.64
C ILE A 183 1.19 -5.83 12.43
N ALA A 184 2.36 -5.72 11.77
CA ALA A 184 3.64 -6.15 12.34
C ALA A 184 4.21 -5.14 13.34
N LYS A 185 3.91 -3.85 13.17
CA LYS A 185 4.23 -2.76 14.12
C LYS A 185 3.01 -1.87 14.31
N ASN A 186 2.72 -1.53 15.55
CA ASN A 186 1.71 -0.55 15.94
C ASN A 186 2.23 0.23 17.16
N LYS A 187 2.70 1.44 16.94
CA LYS A 187 3.28 2.29 17.99
C LYS A 187 2.27 2.69 19.07
N PHE A 188 0.99 2.69 18.72
CA PHE A 188 -0.07 3.21 19.61
C PHE A 188 -1.03 2.13 20.10
N GLY A 189 -0.76 0.85 19.76
CA GLY A 189 -1.65 -0.25 20.14
C GLY A 189 -1.04 -1.62 19.95
N LYS A 190 -1.89 -2.63 19.84
CA LYS A 190 -1.48 -4.03 19.67
C LYS A 190 -1.22 -4.37 18.21
N THR A 191 -0.34 -5.34 17.98
CA THR A 191 -0.20 -6.02 16.70
C THR A 191 -1.36 -7.01 16.50
N ALA A 192 -1.70 -7.30 15.24
CA ALA A 192 -2.80 -8.18 14.90
C ALA A 192 -2.61 -8.82 13.52
N LYS A 193 -3.41 -9.84 13.22
CA LYS A 193 -3.60 -10.40 11.89
C LYS A 193 -5.07 -10.28 11.52
N ILE A 194 -5.35 -9.82 10.31
CA ILE A 194 -6.69 -9.57 9.81
C ILE A 194 -6.83 -10.34 8.49
N GLU A 195 -7.81 -11.22 8.45
CA GLU A 195 -8.17 -11.95 7.24
C GLU A 195 -8.94 -11.03 6.29
N LEU A 196 -8.58 -11.06 5.02
CA LEU A 196 -9.21 -10.32 3.95
C LEU A 196 -9.42 -11.23 2.74
N ASN A 197 -10.38 -10.90 1.89
CA ASN A 197 -10.51 -11.45 0.54
C ASN A 197 -10.08 -10.42 -0.48
N PHE A 198 -9.23 -10.81 -1.43
CA PHE A 198 -8.86 -10.00 -2.58
C PHE A 198 -9.63 -10.45 -3.82
N ASP A 199 -10.51 -9.61 -4.30
CA ASP A 199 -11.17 -9.81 -5.59
C ASP A 199 -10.33 -9.21 -6.72
N GLY A 200 -9.56 -10.08 -7.38
CA GLY A 200 -8.68 -9.67 -8.49
C GLY A 200 -9.45 -9.14 -9.71
N LYS A 201 -10.71 -9.55 -9.89
CA LYS A 201 -11.56 -9.10 -11.00
C LYS A 201 -11.90 -7.62 -10.89
N TYR A 202 -12.19 -7.16 -9.67
CA TYR A 202 -12.56 -5.78 -9.38
C TYR A 202 -11.47 -5.01 -8.62
N GLN A 203 -10.29 -5.61 -8.42
CA GLN A 203 -9.15 -5.00 -7.72
C GLN A 203 -9.52 -4.49 -6.31
N ASN A 204 -10.30 -5.27 -5.57
CA ASN A 204 -10.86 -4.84 -4.30
C ASN A 204 -10.56 -5.82 -3.17
N PHE A 205 -10.39 -5.29 -1.96
CA PHE A 205 -10.31 -6.08 -0.73
C PHE A 205 -11.65 -5.99 0.01
N THR A 206 -12.12 -7.12 0.51
CA THR A 206 -13.36 -7.21 1.29
C THR A 206 -13.13 -8.03 2.56
N GLU A 207 -14.04 -7.90 3.51
CA GLU A 207 -14.07 -8.81 4.65
C GLU A 207 -14.37 -10.25 4.16
N PRO A 208 -13.78 -11.28 4.78
CA PRO A 208 -14.06 -12.65 4.41
C PRO A 208 -15.57 -12.93 4.62
N LYS A 209 -16.21 -13.47 3.60
CA LYS A 209 -17.55 -14.06 3.77
C LYS A 209 -17.38 -15.14 4.84
N LYS A 210 -18.15 -15.10 5.93
CA LYS A 210 -18.10 -16.09 7.02
C LYS A 210 -18.15 -17.49 6.42
N THR A 211 -16.99 -18.07 6.15
CA THR A 211 -16.81 -19.46 5.79
C THR A 211 -16.47 -20.20 7.08
N ASN A 212 -17.00 -21.41 7.24
CA ASN A 212 -16.74 -22.27 8.41
C ASN A 212 -15.29 -22.82 8.39
N PHE A 213 -14.30 -21.90 8.29
CA PHE A 213 -12.90 -22.31 8.47
C PHE A 213 -12.57 -22.38 9.96
N PRO A 214 -11.84 -23.42 10.40
CA PRO A 214 -11.38 -23.46 11.78
C PRO A 214 -10.52 -22.24 12.06
N PRO A 215 -10.67 -21.61 13.25
CA PRO A 215 -9.91 -20.43 13.61
C PRO A 215 -8.41 -20.73 13.49
N TYR A 216 -7.68 -19.85 12.81
CA TYR A 216 -6.23 -19.90 12.66
C TYR A 216 -5.59 -20.11 14.04
N LYS A 217 -4.89 -21.25 14.23
CA LYS A 217 -4.16 -21.53 15.46
C LYS A 217 -2.98 -20.58 15.54
N THR A 218 -3.13 -19.51 16.32
CA THR A 218 -1.98 -18.67 16.71
C THR A 218 -0.89 -19.57 17.28
N PRO A 219 0.36 -19.47 16.81
CA PRO A 219 1.48 -20.11 17.49
C PRO A 219 1.45 -19.69 18.96
N LYS A 220 1.56 -20.64 19.89
CA LYS A 220 1.65 -20.31 21.31
C LYS A 220 2.78 -19.31 21.50
N ALA A 221 2.50 -18.20 22.18
CA ALA A 221 3.51 -17.25 22.56
C ALA A 221 4.69 -17.98 23.22
N PRO A 222 5.95 -17.58 22.93
CA PRO A 222 7.08 -18.15 23.63
C PRO A 222 6.87 -17.96 25.12
N ILE A 223 7.09 -19.03 25.88
CA ILE A 223 7.04 -19.04 27.35
C ILE A 223 8.04 -17.98 27.80
N MET A 224 7.58 -16.88 28.39
CA MET A 224 8.46 -15.98 29.11
C MET A 224 9.06 -16.78 30.27
N LEU A 225 10.38 -17.00 30.21
CA LEU A 225 11.13 -17.47 31.36
C LEU A 225 11.10 -16.32 32.37
N ASP A 226 10.46 -16.58 33.51
CA ASP A 226 10.49 -15.71 34.67
C ASP A 226 11.94 -15.68 35.19
N ILE A 227 12.62 -14.58 34.97
CA ILE A 227 13.96 -14.33 35.53
C ILE A 227 13.75 -13.46 36.78
N SER A 228 13.18 -14.05 37.81
CA SER A 228 13.21 -13.53 39.14
C SER A 228 14.18 -14.37 39.96
N GLU A 229 15.49 -13.99 39.97
CA GLU A 229 16.45 -14.13 41.06
C GLU A 229 17.55 -13.10 40.88
#